data_a2e3fa10acd6aa14e90a974fe05f8d8c
#
_entry.id   a2e3fa10acd6aa14e90a974fe05f8d8c
#
_cell.length_a   1.000
_cell.length_b   1.000
_cell.length_c   1.000
_cell.angle_alpha   90.00
_cell.angle_beta   90.00
_cell.angle_gamma   90.00
#
_symmetry.space_group_name_H-M   'P 1'
#
loop_
_entity.id
_entity.type
_entity.pdbx_description
1 polymer ?
#
loop_
_entity_poly.entity_id
_entity_poly.type
_entity_poly.pdbx_seq_one_letter_code
_entity_poly.pdbx_strand_id
1 'polypeptide(L)'
;MGNLAKSVFSSAVIFLTLAVCASAEERIKVAVSNFSPSYMPMFMASKRGYYAEEGLAVDIILIAGLLGTKAVMTNSVEFGSASNPTTAVQGAKLKMLMVFNDKPPGILAAQPGIKSVTELRGKKVGGSTVGSLDYGWLKELFPKFGLQLERDVIFLPIGLTSTRYSALRMGTIDASPLSPPSSFMAQDAGYPALLRFSDEIEDIQASIVTTDDRLARQGELVRRFMRATVKGQRVYLSNRQEAISAIMEFTRQKNLELIARAYDDHMKTIARDGTIPERLQRIVIDRSKRLVGVTREVRPEEIFDFSFLRRAQTEVTQSGWTP
;
A
#
# COMPACT_ATOMS: atom_id res chain seq x y z
N MET A 1 21.05 -32.41 85.35
CA MET A 1 19.95 -32.92 84.52
C MET A 1 19.42 -31.71 83.74
N GLY A 2 19.93 -31.50 82.58
CA GLY A 2 19.67 -30.29 81.77
C GLY A 2 18.97 -30.67 80.50
N ASN A 3 17.85 -30.03 80.24
CA ASN A 3 17.13 -30.09 78.96
C ASN A 3 17.57 -28.96 78.02
N LEU A 4 18.21 -29.31 76.90
CA LEU A 4 18.50 -28.46 75.76
C LEU A 4 17.26 -28.37 74.87
N ALA A 5 16.65 -27.19 74.79
CA ALA A 5 15.65 -26.89 73.79
C ALA A 5 16.33 -26.52 72.46
N LYS A 6 16.08 -27.33 71.40
CA LYS A 6 16.50 -27.01 70.03
C LYS A 6 15.49 -26.10 69.39
N SER A 7 15.90 -24.85 69.12
CA SER A 7 15.18 -23.89 68.30
C SER A 7 15.37 -24.22 66.83
N VAL A 8 14.29 -24.57 66.12
CA VAL A 8 14.27 -24.76 64.67
C VAL A 8 13.80 -23.43 64.01
N PHE A 9 14.73 -22.71 63.42
CA PHE A 9 14.41 -21.55 62.58
C PHE A 9 13.95 -22.05 61.20
N SER A 10 12.67 -21.94 60.94
CA SER A 10 12.09 -22.24 59.60
C SER A 10 12.19 -21.01 58.73
N SER A 11 13.17 -20.95 57.84
CA SER A 11 13.28 -19.87 56.83
C SER A 11 12.27 -20.12 55.70
N ALA A 12 11.16 -19.41 55.71
CA ALA A 12 10.21 -19.38 54.60
C ALA A 12 10.80 -18.56 53.45
N VAL A 13 11.25 -19.19 52.41
CA VAL A 13 11.64 -18.54 51.14
C VAL A 13 10.37 -18.24 50.38
N ILE A 14 9.97 -16.97 50.35
CA ILE A 14 8.86 -16.49 49.54
C ILE A 14 9.36 -16.37 48.10
N PHE A 15 8.99 -17.32 47.23
CA PHE A 15 9.16 -17.23 45.80
C PHE A 15 8.12 -16.20 45.26
N LEU A 16 8.57 -15.00 45.00
CA LEU A 16 7.79 -13.98 44.29
C LEU A 16 7.80 -14.36 42.79
N THR A 17 6.84 -15.16 42.35
CA THR A 17 6.62 -15.42 40.92
C THR A 17 6.10 -14.14 40.28
N LEU A 18 6.97 -13.41 39.58
CA LEU A 18 6.58 -12.39 38.63
C LEU A 18 5.78 -13.09 37.51
N ALA A 19 4.46 -13.07 37.62
CA ALA A 19 3.59 -13.40 36.52
C ALA A 19 3.80 -12.34 35.43
N VAL A 20 4.66 -12.62 34.44
CA VAL A 20 4.68 -11.90 33.19
C VAL A 20 3.31 -12.13 32.55
N CYS A 21 2.39 -11.21 32.73
CA CYS A 21 1.16 -11.18 31.92
C CYS A 21 1.61 -11.00 30.47
N ALA A 22 1.76 -12.10 29.75
CA ALA A 22 1.80 -12.08 28.30
C ALA A 22 0.44 -11.51 27.86
N SER A 23 0.38 -10.20 27.61
CA SER A 23 -0.79 -9.61 26.98
C SER A 23 -0.96 -10.33 25.64
N ALA A 24 -2.12 -10.95 25.43
CA ALA A 24 -2.44 -11.54 24.14
C ALA A 24 -2.31 -10.46 23.07
N GLU A 25 -1.60 -10.78 21.98
CA GLU A 25 -1.45 -9.88 20.85
C GLU A 25 -2.84 -9.49 20.31
N GLU A 26 -3.06 -8.19 20.11
CA GLU A 26 -4.29 -7.69 19.51
C GLU A 26 -4.28 -8.01 18.01
N ARG A 27 -5.21 -8.86 17.59
CA ARG A 27 -5.27 -9.27 16.17
C ARG A 27 -5.96 -8.20 15.35
N ILE A 28 -5.28 -7.74 14.28
CA ILE A 28 -5.80 -6.77 13.33
C ILE A 28 -5.60 -7.24 11.89
N LYS A 29 -6.46 -6.78 11.00
CA LYS A 29 -6.43 -7.09 9.58
C LYS A 29 -6.14 -5.83 8.76
N VAL A 30 -5.29 -5.99 7.74
CA VAL A 30 -4.92 -4.90 6.82
C VAL A 30 -5.18 -5.34 5.39
N ALA A 31 -6.09 -4.64 4.69
CA ALA A 31 -6.38 -4.94 3.29
C ALA A 31 -5.36 -4.26 2.36
N VAL A 32 -4.72 -5.03 1.48
CA VAL A 32 -3.88 -4.53 0.38
C VAL A 32 -4.50 -4.88 -0.97
N SER A 33 -4.33 -4.02 -1.97
CA SER A 33 -5.02 -4.19 -3.27
C SER A 33 -4.31 -5.13 -4.24
N ASN A 34 -3.01 -5.39 -4.03
CA ASN A 34 -2.20 -6.30 -4.86
C ASN A 34 -0.90 -6.68 -4.14
N PHE A 35 -0.18 -7.64 -4.70
CA PHE A 35 1.18 -7.97 -4.28
C PHE A 35 2.19 -7.14 -5.09
N SER A 36 2.61 -6.00 -4.57
CA SER A 36 3.60 -5.11 -5.21
C SER A 36 4.59 -4.55 -4.19
N PRO A 37 5.74 -4.03 -4.66
CA PRO A 37 6.73 -3.37 -3.80
C PRO A 37 6.17 -2.22 -2.95
N SER A 38 5.06 -1.60 -3.37
CA SER A 38 4.44 -0.48 -2.65
C SER A 38 4.01 -0.82 -1.22
N TYR A 39 3.70 -2.10 -0.93
CA TYR A 39 3.25 -2.53 0.40
C TYR A 39 4.37 -3.11 1.27
N MET A 40 5.60 -3.09 0.77
CA MET A 40 6.74 -3.67 1.47
C MET A 40 7.03 -3.06 2.84
N PRO A 41 6.78 -1.77 3.12
CA PRO A 41 6.92 -1.25 4.48
C PRO A 41 6.13 -2.05 5.53
N MET A 42 4.88 -2.41 5.23
CA MET A 42 4.05 -3.21 6.13
C MET A 42 4.52 -4.67 6.22
N PHE A 43 4.89 -5.27 5.08
CA PHE A 43 5.40 -6.63 5.06
C PHE A 43 6.74 -6.75 5.81
N MET A 44 7.65 -5.78 5.66
CA MET A 44 8.90 -5.71 6.40
C MET A 44 8.65 -5.58 7.91
N ALA A 45 7.67 -4.77 8.32
CA ALA A 45 7.28 -4.65 9.72
C ALA A 45 6.79 -5.98 10.30
N SER A 46 5.97 -6.71 9.53
CA SER A 46 5.49 -8.04 9.91
C SER A 46 6.65 -9.05 9.99
N LYS A 47 7.47 -9.12 8.94
CA LYS A 47 8.61 -10.06 8.84
C LYS A 47 9.66 -9.88 9.93
N ARG A 48 9.92 -8.62 10.33
CA ARG A 48 10.86 -8.26 11.38
C ARG A 48 10.27 -8.33 12.79
N GLY A 49 8.99 -8.70 12.93
CA GLY A 49 8.31 -8.79 14.22
C GLY A 49 7.97 -7.45 14.86
N TYR A 50 8.09 -6.32 14.13
CA TYR A 50 7.85 -4.99 14.70
C TYR A 50 6.40 -4.80 15.13
N TYR A 51 5.44 -5.47 14.48
CA TYR A 51 4.06 -5.47 14.97
C TYR A 51 3.92 -6.24 16.29
N ALA A 52 4.58 -7.38 16.43
CA ALA A 52 4.59 -8.15 17.68
C ALA A 52 5.24 -7.37 18.84
N GLU A 53 6.32 -6.62 18.57
CA GLU A 53 6.90 -5.68 19.56
C GLU A 53 5.91 -4.65 20.07
N GLU A 54 4.91 -4.30 19.26
CA GLU A 54 3.82 -3.39 19.61
C GLU A 54 2.59 -4.12 20.15
N GLY A 55 2.66 -5.44 20.40
CA GLY A 55 1.54 -6.26 20.85
C GLY A 55 0.45 -6.46 19.79
N LEU A 56 0.81 -6.46 18.51
CA LEU A 56 -0.12 -6.60 17.40
C LEU A 56 0.18 -7.86 16.57
N ALA A 57 -0.84 -8.69 16.33
CA ALA A 57 -0.82 -9.75 15.34
C ALA A 57 -1.51 -9.23 14.05
N VAL A 58 -0.72 -8.95 13.01
CA VAL A 58 -1.21 -8.30 11.79
C VAL A 58 -1.38 -9.29 10.65
N ASP A 59 -2.63 -9.46 10.20
CA ASP A 59 -2.98 -10.25 9.03
C ASP A 59 -3.07 -9.34 7.79
N ILE A 60 -2.13 -9.45 6.84
CA ILE A 60 -2.18 -8.72 5.56
C ILE A 60 -3.02 -9.52 4.58
N ILE A 61 -4.16 -8.96 4.15
CA ILE A 61 -5.17 -9.63 3.34
C ILE A 61 -5.27 -8.97 1.97
N LEU A 62 -5.27 -9.79 0.90
CA LEU A 62 -5.47 -9.31 -0.46
C LEU A 62 -6.96 -9.05 -0.73
N ILE A 63 -7.34 -7.79 -0.88
CA ILE A 63 -8.69 -7.36 -1.28
C ILE A 63 -8.56 -6.32 -2.40
N ALA A 64 -8.86 -6.73 -3.64
CA ALA A 64 -8.64 -5.91 -4.82
C ALA A 64 -9.60 -4.71 -4.93
N GLY A 65 -9.11 -3.61 -5.48
CA GLY A 65 -9.88 -2.43 -5.87
C GLY A 65 -10.56 -1.73 -4.68
N LEU A 66 -11.75 -1.18 -4.93
CA LEU A 66 -12.53 -0.43 -3.93
C LEU A 66 -13.11 -1.31 -2.80
N LEU A 67 -13.09 -2.64 -2.95
CA LEU A 67 -13.59 -3.56 -1.91
C LEU A 67 -12.76 -3.45 -0.63
N GLY A 68 -11.44 -3.22 -0.73
CA GLY A 68 -10.57 -2.98 0.43
C GLY A 68 -11.03 -1.75 1.23
N THR A 69 -11.34 -0.64 0.54
CA THR A 69 -11.86 0.57 1.19
C THR A 69 -13.23 0.33 1.84
N LYS A 70 -14.12 -0.42 1.18
CA LYS A 70 -15.41 -0.81 1.76
C LYS A 70 -15.24 -1.67 3.01
N ALA A 71 -14.29 -2.61 3.02
CA ALA A 71 -13.99 -3.43 4.19
C ALA A 71 -13.52 -2.59 5.40
N VAL A 72 -12.76 -1.52 5.17
CA VAL A 72 -12.41 -0.54 6.23
C VAL A 72 -13.66 0.17 6.75
N MET A 73 -14.53 0.65 5.87
CA MET A 73 -15.75 1.38 6.25
C MET A 73 -16.73 0.53 7.05
N THR A 74 -16.78 -0.78 6.79
CA THR A 74 -17.63 -1.74 7.52
C THR A 74 -16.96 -2.35 8.76
N ASN A 75 -15.74 -1.87 9.11
CA ASN A 75 -14.91 -2.42 10.18
C ASN A 75 -14.60 -3.94 10.04
N SER A 76 -14.65 -4.47 8.81
CA SER A 76 -14.24 -5.85 8.52
C SER A 76 -12.72 -6.01 8.55
N VAL A 77 -12.00 -4.89 8.36
CA VAL A 77 -10.55 -4.74 8.55
C VAL A 77 -10.26 -3.41 9.25
N GLU A 78 -9.17 -3.34 10.01
CA GLU A 78 -8.78 -2.15 10.77
C GLU A 78 -8.17 -1.08 9.88
N PHE A 79 -7.33 -1.51 8.95
CA PHE A 79 -6.67 -0.64 7.99
C PHE A 79 -6.84 -1.19 6.58
N GLY A 80 -6.76 -0.30 5.61
CA GLY A 80 -6.77 -0.70 4.21
C GLY A 80 -5.79 0.11 3.41
N SER A 81 -5.63 -0.32 2.16
CA SER A 81 -4.93 0.45 1.16
C SER A 81 -5.96 1.12 0.25
N ALA A 82 -5.84 2.42 0.09
CA ALA A 82 -6.52 3.15 -0.98
C ALA A 82 -5.48 3.73 -1.93
N SER A 83 -5.73 3.57 -3.21
CA SER A 83 -4.87 4.15 -4.25
C SER A 83 -5.33 5.56 -4.66
N ASN A 84 -6.56 5.93 -4.32
CA ASN A 84 -7.12 7.27 -4.52
C ASN A 84 -8.19 7.56 -3.45
N PRO A 85 -8.50 8.83 -3.16
CA PRO A 85 -9.50 9.22 -2.16
C PRO A 85 -10.94 9.32 -2.71
N THR A 86 -11.31 8.65 -3.81
CA THR A 86 -12.65 8.80 -4.42
C THR A 86 -13.79 8.61 -3.43
N THR A 87 -13.72 7.59 -2.59
CA THR A 87 -14.75 7.32 -1.57
C THR A 87 -14.78 8.41 -0.49
N ALA A 88 -13.62 8.93 -0.08
CA ALA A 88 -13.54 10.01 0.90
C ALA A 88 -14.03 11.35 0.34
N VAL A 89 -13.71 11.69 -0.91
CA VAL A 89 -14.25 12.92 -1.55
C VAL A 89 -15.77 12.88 -1.74
N GLN A 90 -16.37 11.69 -1.82
CA GLN A 90 -17.83 11.48 -1.80
C GLN A 90 -18.43 11.62 -0.40
N GLY A 91 -17.62 11.88 0.64
CA GLY A 91 -18.07 12.15 2.00
C GLY A 91 -17.91 10.99 2.99
N ALA A 92 -17.29 9.89 2.58
CA ALA A 92 -16.97 8.82 3.53
C ALA A 92 -15.94 9.32 4.57
N LYS A 93 -16.16 8.95 5.83
CA LYS A 93 -15.34 9.33 6.97
C LYS A 93 -14.07 8.47 7.05
N LEU A 94 -13.15 8.72 6.09
CA LEU A 94 -11.89 8.01 5.93
C LEU A 94 -10.72 8.99 5.88
N LYS A 95 -9.60 8.59 6.46
CA LYS A 95 -8.33 9.32 6.41
C LYS A 95 -7.21 8.48 5.81
N MET A 96 -6.41 9.11 4.97
CA MET A 96 -5.12 8.59 4.53
C MET A 96 -4.04 9.00 5.54
N LEU A 97 -3.43 8.01 6.18
CA LEU A 97 -2.46 8.22 7.27
C LEU A 97 -1.01 8.19 6.78
N MET A 98 -0.76 7.51 5.66
CA MET A 98 0.56 7.35 5.08
C MET A 98 0.39 7.06 3.58
N VAL A 99 1.24 7.64 2.76
CA VAL A 99 1.32 7.37 1.32
C VAL A 99 2.61 6.62 1.04
N PHE A 100 2.54 5.54 0.27
CA PHE A 100 3.74 4.76 -0.06
C PHE A 100 4.41 5.23 -1.34
N ASN A 101 3.64 5.68 -2.34
CA ASN A 101 4.19 6.20 -3.59
C ASN A 101 3.63 7.59 -3.88
N ASP A 102 4.52 8.54 -4.16
CA ASP A 102 4.21 9.92 -4.57
C ASP A 102 4.24 10.12 -6.09
N LYS A 103 4.49 9.02 -6.82
CA LYS A 103 4.43 8.94 -8.28
C LYS A 103 3.81 7.60 -8.70
N PRO A 104 3.02 7.57 -9.79
CA PRO A 104 2.45 6.34 -10.31
C PRO A 104 3.54 5.40 -10.87
N PRO A 105 3.76 4.21 -10.32
CA PRO A 105 4.66 3.25 -10.93
C PRO A 105 4.00 2.54 -12.12
N GLY A 106 4.84 2.03 -13.03
CA GLY A 106 4.39 1.17 -14.12
C GLY A 106 4.19 1.86 -15.46
N ILE A 107 3.66 1.08 -16.38
CA ILE A 107 3.55 1.43 -17.81
C ILE A 107 2.18 1.05 -18.37
N LEU A 108 1.81 1.66 -19.48
CA LEU A 108 0.80 1.12 -20.39
C LEU A 108 1.51 0.18 -21.38
N ALA A 109 1.48 -1.12 -21.10
CA ALA A 109 2.04 -2.14 -21.99
C ALA A 109 1.03 -2.49 -23.07
N ALA A 110 1.51 -2.79 -24.30
CA ALA A 110 0.66 -3.14 -25.43
C ALA A 110 1.19 -4.34 -26.18
N GLN A 111 0.37 -4.93 -27.08
CA GLN A 111 0.79 -5.96 -28.01
C GLN A 111 1.96 -5.47 -28.89
N PRO A 112 2.91 -6.35 -29.28
CA PRO A 112 4.12 -5.94 -30.00
C PRO A 112 3.89 -5.16 -31.30
N GLY A 113 2.73 -5.33 -31.94
CA GLY A 113 2.33 -4.61 -33.15
C GLY A 113 1.83 -3.18 -32.91
N ILE A 114 1.56 -2.79 -31.66
CA ILE A 114 1.02 -1.47 -31.30
C ILE A 114 2.16 -0.60 -30.77
N LYS A 115 2.44 0.51 -31.44
CA LYS A 115 3.61 1.36 -31.15
C LYS A 115 3.28 2.72 -30.55
N SER A 116 1.99 3.10 -30.57
CA SER A 116 1.53 4.38 -30.05
C SER A 116 0.17 4.26 -29.37
N VAL A 117 -0.14 5.22 -28.48
CA VAL A 117 -1.46 5.26 -27.82
C VAL A 117 -2.59 5.47 -28.83
N THR A 118 -2.35 6.20 -29.92
CA THR A 118 -3.36 6.48 -30.96
C THR A 118 -3.81 5.22 -31.69
N GLU A 119 -2.96 4.18 -31.78
CA GLU A 119 -3.29 2.89 -32.39
C GLU A 119 -4.20 2.01 -31.50
N LEU A 120 -4.50 2.46 -30.29
CA LEU A 120 -5.47 1.79 -29.42
C LEU A 120 -6.93 2.06 -29.82
N ARG A 121 -7.19 2.87 -30.84
CA ARG A 121 -8.57 3.10 -31.34
C ARG A 121 -9.20 1.76 -31.78
N GLY A 122 -10.39 1.46 -31.23
CA GLY A 122 -11.11 0.20 -31.44
C GLY A 122 -10.52 -1.02 -30.73
N LYS A 123 -9.47 -0.84 -29.94
CA LYS A 123 -8.76 -1.91 -29.24
C LYS A 123 -9.30 -2.14 -27.83
N LYS A 124 -8.96 -3.31 -27.26
CA LYS A 124 -9.34 -3.75 -25.91
C LYS A 124 -8.23 -3.40 -24.94
N VAL A 125 -8.51 -2.53 -23.97
CA VAL A 125 -7.59 -2.17 -22.89
C VAL A 125 -8.09 -2.77 -21.58
N GLY A 126 -7.29 -3.69 -21.01
CA GLY A 126 -7.59 -4.28 -19.71
C GLY A 126 -7.19 -3.36 -18.56
N GLY A 127 -8.03 -3.21 -17.55
CA GLY A 127 -7.74 -2.47 -16.33
C GLY A 127 -8.21 -3.20 -15.08
N SER A 128 -8.10 -2.57 -13.91
CA SER A 128 -8.56 -3.17 -12.65
C SER A 128 -10.08 -3.26 -12.60
N THR A 129 -10.74 -2.15 -12.33
CA THR A 129 -12.20 -2.00 -12.28
C THR A 129 -12.57 -0.60 -12.75
N VAL A 130 -13.81 -0.39 -13.15
CA VAL A 130 -14.33 0.97 -13.40
C VAL A 130 -14.24 1.78 -12.10
N GLY A 131 -13.72 3.01 -12.20
CA GLY A 131 -13.51 3.89 -11.05
C GLY A 131 -12.21 3.62 -10.25
N SER A 132 -11.41 2.62 -10.64
CA SER A 132 -10.08 2.39 -10.05
C SER A 132 -9.08 3.47 -10.49
N LEU A 133 -7.91 3.46 -9.84
CA LEU A 133 -6.85 4.43 -10.13
C LEU A 133 -6.38 4.36 -11.59
N ASP A 134 -6.05 3.17 -12.09
CA ASP A 134 -5.60 2.96 -13.46
C ASP A 134 -6.68 3.30 -14.50
N TYR A 135 -7.96 3.06 -14.21
CA TYR A 135 -9.07 3.55 -15.02
C TYR A 135 -9.09 5.08 -15.09
N GLY A 136 -8.90 5.75 -13.94
CA GLY A 136 -8.82 7.20 -13.86
C GLY A 136 -7.66 7.78 -14.67
N TRP A 137 -6.48 7.15 -14.62
CA TRP A 137 -5.32 7.56 -15.41
C TRP A 137 -5.58 7.44 -16.92
N LEU A 138 -6.15 6.32 -17.37
CA LEU A 138 -6.50 6.15 -18.78
C LEU A 138 -7.52 7.18 -19.25
N LYS A 139 -8.51 7.46 -18.40
CA LYS A 139 -9.55 8.47 -18.70
C LYS A 139 -9.00 9.89 -18.81
N GLU A 140 -7.93 10.21 -18.06
CA GLU A 140 -7.25 11.50 -18.11
C GLU A 140 -6.24 11.57 -19.27
N LEU A 141 -5.52 10.48 -19.56
CA LEU A 141 -4.44 10.50 -20.55
C LEU A 141 -4.94 10.34 -21.99
N PHE A 142 -5.90 9.48 -22.24
CA PHE A 142 -6.34 9.17 -23.60
C PHE A 142 -6.81 10.39 -24.39
N PRO A 143 -7.51 11.38 -23.79
CA PRO A 143 -7.86 12.62 -24.49
C PRO A 143 -6.66 13.43 -25.03
N LYS A 144 -5.47 13.34 -24.39
CA LYS A 144 -4.24 13.97 -24.91
C LYS A 144 -3.79 13.36 -26.25
N PHE A 145 -4.27 12.15 -26.57
CA PHE A 145 -3.98 11.42 -27.81
C PHE A 145 -5.21 11.33 -28.74
N GLY A 146 -6.24 12.16 -28.52
CA GLY A 146 -7.44 12.16 -29.33
C GLY A 146 -8.33 10.92 -29.17
N LEU A 147 -8.20 10.18 -28.07
CA LEU A 147 -9.01 9.01 -27.72
C LEU A 147 -9.88 9.29 -26.51
N GLN A 148 -11.01 8.62 -26.43
CA GLN A 148 -11.84 8.58 -25.22
C GLN A 148 -12.04 7.13 -24.78
N LEU A 149 -11.75 6.87 -23.52
CA LEU A 149 -11.99 5.55 -22.92
C LEU A 149 -13.49 5.23 -22.99
N GLU A 150 -13.84 3.99 -23.29
CA GLU A 150 -15.21 3.46 -23.47
C GLU A 150 -15.94 3.91 -24.75
N ARG A 151 -15.51 5.00 -25.40
CA ARG A 151 -16.05 5.42 -26.70
C ARG A 151 -15.16 4.95 -27.87
N ASP A 152 -13.86 5.27 -27.79
CA ASP A 152 -12.90 5.00 -28.84
C ASP A 152 -12.06 3.73 -28.55
N VAL A 153 -12.04 3.31 -27.28
CA VAL A 153 -11.27 2.17 -26.75
C VAL A 153 -12.16 1.35 -25.83
N ILE A 154 -12.18 0.04 -26.01
CA ILE A 154 -12.98 -0.89 -25.21
C ILE A 154 -12.25 -1.15 -23.88
N PHE A 155 -12.81 -0.70 -22.76
CA PHE A 155 -12.26 -1.01 -21.45
C PHE A 155 -12.81 -2.33 -20.92
N LEU A 156 -11.91 -3.21 -20.44
CA LEU A 156 -12.24 -4.50 -19.84
C LEU A 156 -11.78 -4.55 -18.38
N PRO A 157 -12.68 -4.69 -17.41
CA PRO A 157 -12.33 -4.84 -16.00
C PRO A 157 -11.83 -6.27 -15.73
N ILE A 158 -10.51 -6.46 -15.69
CA ILE A 158 -9.83 -7.76 -15.54
C ILE A 158 -9.40 -8.03 -14.08
N GLY A 159 -9.15 -6.96 -13.28
CA GLY A 159 -8.73 -7.07 -11.90
C GLY A 159 -7.23 -6.98 -11.67
N LEU A 160 -6.61 -8.01 -11.11
CA LEU A 160 -5.21 -7.98 -10.67
C LEU A 160 -4.22 -7.77 -11.83
N THR A 161 -3.09 -7.09 -11.55
CA THR A 161 -2.02 -6.83 -12.55
C THR A 161 -1.47 -8.12 -13.16
N SER A 162 -1.30 -9.17 -12.37
CA SER A 162 -0.85 -10.49 -12.86
C SER A 162 -1.84 -11.11 -13.84
N THR A 163 -3.15 -11.00 -13.56
CA THR A 163 -4.21 -11.49 -14.44
C THR A 163 -4.24 -10.69 -15.75
N ARG A 164 -4.07 -9.36 -15.67
CA ARG A 164 -3.98 -8.49 -16.85
C ARG A 164 -2.76 -8.81 -17.72
N TYR A 165 -1.60 -9.07 -17.09
CA TYR A 165 -0.42 -9.51 -17.83
C TYR A 165 -0.66 -10.87 -18.54
N SER A 166 -1.32 -11.81 -17.87
CA SER A 166 -1.70 -13.08 -18.49
C SER A 166 -2.66 -12.87 -19.67
N ALA A 167 -3.66 -11.99 -19.52
CA ALA A 167 -4.61 -11.65 -20.59
C ALA A 167 -3.91 -11.00 -21.80
N LEU A 168 -2.93 -10.10 -21.52
CA LEU A 168 -2.10 -9.49 -22.57
C LEU A 168 -1.29 -10.55 -23.33
N ARG A 169 -0.65 -11.49 -22.62
CA ARG A 169 0.09 -12.61 -23.22
C ARG A 169 -0.77 -13.54 -24.07
N MET A 170 -2.01 -13.77 -23.65
CA MET A 170 -2.98 -14.59 -24.41
C MET A 170 -3.59 -13.84 -25.59
N GLY A 171 -3.32 -12.55 -25.78
CA GLY A 171 -3.92 -11.73 -26.83
C GLY A 171 -5.41 -11.44 -26.63
N THR A 172 -5.97 -11.68 -25.44
CA THR A 172 -7.37 -11.38 -25.14
C THR A 172 -7.61 -9.88 -24.92
N ILE A 173 -6.55 -9.14 -24.64
CA ILE A 173 -6.49 -7.68 -24.60
C ILE A 173 -5.31 -7.16 -25.42
N ASP A 174 -5.44 -5.94 -25.93
CA ASP A 174 -4.44 -5.29 -26.78
C ASP A 174 -3.43 -4.46 -25.97
N ALA A 175 -3.85 -3.89 -24.85
CA ALA A 175 -2.99 -3.14 -23.93
C ALA A 175 -3.51 -3.20 -22.48
N SER A 176 -2.61 -2.87 -21.52
CA SER A 176 -2.99 -2.80 -20.11
C SER A 176 -2.01 -1.95 -19.29
N PRO A 177 -2.47 -1.16 -18.33
CA PRO A 177 -1.66 -0.67 -17.22
C PRO A 177 -1.05 -1.84 -16.44
N LEU A 178 0.26 -1.90 -16.34
CA LEU A 178 0.98 -2.91 -15.58
C LEU A 178 1.97 -2.25 -14.61
N SER A 179 1.91 -2.63 -13.35
CA SER A 179 2.88 -2.23 -12.32
C SER A 179 3.99 -3.29 -12.20
N PRO A 180 5.17 -2.94 -11.65
CA PRO A 180 6.20 -3.93 -11.31
C PRO A 180 5.67 -5.02 -10.35
N PRO A 181 6.13 -6.29 -10.49
CA PRO A 181 7.11 -6.78 -11.47
C PRO A 181 6.52 -7.08 -12.85
N SER A 182 5.19 -7.15 -13.02
CA SER A 182 4.54 -7.53 -14.28
C SER A 182 4.88 -6.61 -15.46
N SER A 183 5.12 -5.31 -15.20
CA SER A 183 5.56 -4.37 -16.24
C SER A 183 6.92 -4.74 -16.83
N PHE A 184 7.87 -5.18 -16.01
CA PHE A 184 9.17 -5.65 -16.48
C PHE A 184 9.06 -7.01 -17.18
N MET A 185 8.25 -7.93 -16.66
CA MET A 185 7.98 -9.19 -17.33
C MET A 185 7.41 -8.98 -18.74
N ALA A 186 6.53 -8.00 -18.90
CA ALA A 186 5.98 -7.65 -20.22
C ALA A 186 7.07 -7.08 -21.15
N GLN A 187 7.89 -6.13 -20.66
CA GLN A 187 8.97 -5.54 -21.44
C GLN A 187 10.02 -6.59 -21.87
N ASP A 188 10.42 -7.48 -20.95
CA ASP A 188 11.37 -8.58 -21.24
C ASP A 188 10.81 -9.58 -22.24
N ALA A 189 9.47 -9.72 -22.30
CA ALA A 189 8.78 -10.54 -23.30
C ALA A 189 8.46 -9.80 -24.63
N GLY A 190 8.99 -8.57 -24.82
CA GLY A 190 8.86 -7.80 -26.05
C GLY A 190 7.57 -6.98 -26.18
N TYR A 191 6.78 -6.82 -25.12
CA TYR A 191 5.62 -5.94 -25.12
C TYR A 191 6.05 -4.48 -24.91
N PRO A 192 5.78 -3.56 -25.86
CA PRO A 192 6.21 -2.16 -25.73
C PRO A 192 5.48 -1.43 -24.62
N ALA A 193 6.19 -0.49 -23.97
CA ALA A 193 5.62 0.49 -23.09
C ALA A 193 5.19 1.70 -23.92
N LEU A 194 3.89 1.90 -24.12
CA LEU A 194 3.36 3.07 -24.82
C LEU A 194 3.46 4.35 -23.99
N LEU A 195 3.35 4.22 -22.66
CA LEU A 195 3.46 5.30 -21.68
C LEU A 195 4.14 4.76 -20.42
N ARG A 196 4.87 5.62 -19.72
CA ARG A 196 5.28 5.46 -18.34
C ARG A 196 4.45 6.42 -17.48
N PHE A 197 3.67 5.90 -16.55
CA PHE A 197 2.73 6.74 -15.81
C PHE A 197 3.40 7.81 -14.96
N SER A 198 4.58 7.52 -14.38
CA SER A 198 5.36 8.51 -13.60
C SER A 198 5.77 9.75 -14.38
N ASP A 199 5.83 9.65 -15.73
CA ASP A 199 6.25 10.74 -16.60
C ASP A 199 5.06 11.58 -17.08
N GLU A 200 3.86 11.02 -16.99
CA GLU A 200 2.65 11.58 -17.58
C GLU A 200 1.66 12.14 -16.55
N ILE A 201 1.73 11.66 -15.30
CA ILE A 201 0.75 11.93 -14.27
C ILE A 201 1.43 12.22 -12.93
N GLU A 202 1.02 13.31 -12.28
CA GLU A 202 1.26 13.54 -10.86
C GLU A 202 0.11 12.91 -10.06
N ASP A 203 0.38 11.81 -9.37
CA ASP A 203 -0.60 11.11 -8.55
C ASP A 203 0.11 10.29 -7.47
N ILE A 204 -0.68 9.75 -6.55
CA ILE A 204 -0.22 8.81 -5.53
C ILE A 204 -0.62 7.39 -5.90
N GLN A 205 0.12 6.42 -5.34
CA GLN A 205 -0.32 5.02 -5.33
C GLN A 205 -0.02 4.40 -3.99
N ALA A 206 -0.96 3.57 -3.53
CA ALA A 206 -0.90 2.88 -2.26
C ALA A 206 -0.73 3.82 -1.05
N SER A 207 -1.64 3.70 -0.13
CA SER A 207 -1.64 4.44 1.13
C SER A 207 -2.18 3.55 2.24
N ILE A 208 -2.02 3.96 3.47
CA ILE A 208 -2.74 3.40 4.62
C ILE A 208 -3.95 4.28 4.88
N VAL A 209 -5.12 3.67 4.91
CA VAL A 209 -6.39 4.34 5.27
C VAL A 209 -7.05 3.67 6.45
N THR A 210 -7.77 4.49 7.25
CA THR A 210 -8.68 4.02 8.30
C THR A 210 -9.85 4.99 8.46
N THR A 211 -10.80 4.69 9.35
CA THR A 211 -11.96 5.55 9.60
C THR A 211 -11.67 6.63 10.64
N ASP A 212 -12.36 7.79 10.54
CA ASP A 212 -12.34 8.84 11.56
C ASP A 212 -12.74 8.29 12.95
N ASP A 213 -13.71 7.36 12.98
CA ASP A 213 -14.16 6.73 14.24
C ASP A 213 -13.01 5.94 14.91
N ARG A 214 -12.22 5.18 14.12
CA ARG A 214 -11.07 4.45 14.66
C ARG A 214 -9.98 5.40 15.16
N LEU A 215 -9.72 6.50 14.46
CA LEU A 215 -8.77 7.52 14.93
C LEU A 215 -9.20 8.10 16.27
N ALA A 216 -10.49 8.37 16.45
CA ALA A 216 -11.03 8.94 17.68
C ALA A 216 -11.07 7.94 18.85
N ARG A 217 -11.46 6.69 18.60
CA ARG A 217 -11.71 5.70 19.67
C ARG A 217 -10.55 4.75 19.92
N GLN A 218 -9.72 4.49 18.93
CA GLN A 218 -8.62 3.52 18.97
C GLN A 218 -7.27 4.15 18.56
N GLY A 219 -7.06 5.43 18.91
CA GLY A 219 -5.85 6.17 18.56
C GLY A 219 -4.56 5.49 18.99
N GLU A 220 -4.56 4.75 20.12
CA GLU A 220 -3.39 4.00 20.58
C GLU A 220 -3.09 2.79 19.68
N LEU A 221 -4.09 2.07 19.21
CA LEU A 221 -3.93 1.01 18.20
C LEU A 221 -3.29 1.59 16.92
N VAL A 222 -3.82 2.71 16.43
CA VAL A 222 -3.28 3.39 15.24
C VAL A 222 -1.82 3.80 15.46
N ARG A 223 -1.48 4.35 16.63
CA ARG A 223 -0.12 4.76 16.98
C ARG A 223 0.86 3.58 16.98
N ARG A 224 0.50 2.46 17.62
CA ARG A 224 1.30 1.21 17.64
C ARG A 224 1.52 0.67 16.23
N PHE A 225 0.46 0.57 15.44
CA PHE A 225 0.53 0.12 14.05
C PHE A 225 1.44 1.01 13.20
N MET A 226 1.33 2.33 13.33
CA MET A 226 2.15 3.29 12.57
C MET A 226 3.62 3.23 12.99
N ARG A 227 3.95 3.05 14.29
CA ARG A 227 5.35 2.88 14.73
C ARG A 227 6.02 1.67 14.10
N ALA A 228 5.36 0.52 14.15
CA ALA A 228 5.86 -0.70 13.52
C ALA A 228 6.03 -0.52 12.01
N THR A 229 5.06 0.11 11.34
CA THR A 229 5.12 0.38 9.90
C THR A 229 6.27 1.32 9.53
N VAL A 230 6.52 2.37 10.34
CA VAL A 230 7.67 3.28 10.16
C VAL A 230 9.01 2.52 10.28
N LYS A 231 9.15 1.62 11.26
CA LYS A 231 10.35 0.76 11.37
C LYS A 231 10.51 -0.09 10.10
N GLY A 232 9.45 -0.73 9.63
CA GLY A 232 9.45 -1.52 8.40
C GLY A 232 9.83 -0.71 7.17
N GLN A 233 9.33 0.53 7.04
CA GLN A 233 9.71 1.45 5.96
C GLN A 233 11.20 1.81 6.02
N ARG A 234 11.73 2.14 7.19
CA ARG A 234 13.15 2.48 7.34
C ARG A 234 14.07 1.32 6.94
N VAL A 235 13.74 0.08 7.35
CA VAL A 235 14.49 -1.12 6.92
C VAL A 235 14.40 -1.29 5.40
N TYR A 236 13.20 -1.17 4.84
CA TYR A 236 12.98 -1.30 3.39
C TYR A 236 13.82 -0.29 2.58
N LEU A 237 13.94 0.94 3.08
CA LEU A 237 14.71 2.02 2.43
C LEU A 237 16.23 1.88 2.59
N SER A 238 16.71 1.28 3.69
CA SER A 238 18.12 1.25 4.06
C SER A 238 18.84 -0.06 3.68
N ASN A 239 18.11 -1.17 3.54
CA ASN A 239 18.66 -2.48 3.28
C ASN A 239 18.14 -3.08 1.97
N ARG A 240 18.79 -2.73 0.84
CA ARG A 240 18.42 -3.19 -0.50
C ARG A 240 18.35 -4.72 -0.62
N GLN A 241 19.31 -5.44 -0.06
CA GLN A 241 19.37 -6.90 -0.21
C GLN A 241 18.21 -7.58 0.52
N GLU A 242 17.93 -7.14 1.73
CA GLU A 242 16.80 -7.64 2.51
C GLU A 242 15.45 -7.26 1.88
N ALA A 243 15.33 -6.01 1.38
CA ALA A 243 14.14 -5.57 0.69
C ALA A 243 13.83 -6.43 -0.55
N ILE A 244 14.84 -6.74 -1.37
CA ILE A 244 14.71 -7.62 -2.53
C ILE A 244 14.27 -9.03 -2.09
N SER A 245 14.92 -9.62 -1.07
CA SER A 245 14.53 -10.92 -0.53
C SER A 245 13.09 -10.94 -0.05
N ALA A 246 12.67 -9.89 0.65
CA ALA A 246 11.30 -9.75 1.14
C ALA A 246 10.28 -9.58 0.00
N ILE A 247 10.61 -8.84 -1.07
CA ILE A 247 9.75 -8.72 -2.26
C ILE A 247 9.59 -10.11 -2.93
N MET A 248 10.67 -10.87 -3.08
CA MET A 248 10.62 -12.22 -3.67
C MET A 248 9.66 -13.12 -2.89
N GLU A 249 9.75 -13.10 -1.57
CA GLU A 249 8.87 -13.86 -0.69
C GLU A 249 7.41 -13.40 -0.81
N PHE A 250 7.16 -12.10 -0.67
CA PHE A 250 5.82 -11.50 -0.70
C PHE A 250 5.11 -11.70 -2.05
N THR A 251 5.86 -11.52 -3.15
CA THR A 251 5.32 -11.66 -4.51
C THR A 251 5.37 -13.09 -5.04
N ARG A 252 6.02 -14.01 -4.31
CA ARG A 252 6.32 -15.39 -4.72
C ARG A 252 7.10 -15.49 -6.03
N GLN A 253 7.91 -14.47 -6.34
CA GLN A 253 8.76 -14.41 -7.52
C GLN A 253 10.14 -15.00 -7.20
N LYS A 254 10.70 -15.76 -8.16
CA LYS A 254 12.00 -16.42 -8.01
C LYS A 254 13.13 -15.75 -8.81
N ASN A 255 12.79 -14.85 -9.74
CA ASN A 255 13.77 -14.17 -10.57
C ASN A 255 14.35 -12.97 -9.81
N LEU A 256 15.58 -13.12 -9.30
CA LEU A 256 16.29 -12.11 -8.52
C LEU A 256 16.51 -10.81 -9.31
N GLU A 257 16.92 -10.91 -10.57
CA GLU A 257 17.20 -9.75 -11.42
C GLU A 257 15.94 -8.93 -11.66
N LEU A 258 14.83 -9.60 -11.99
CA LEU A 258 13.52 -8.97 -12.16
C LEU A 258 13.10 -8.20 -10.90
N ILE A 259 13.28 -8.81 -9.72
CA ILE A 259 12.90 -8.18 -8.46
C ILE A 259 13.84 -7.06 -8.06
N ALA A 260 15.13 -7.18 -8.34
CA ALA A 260 16.08 -6.10 -8.14
C ALA A 260 15.70 -4.86 -8.98
N ARG A 261 15.36 -5.06 -10.25
CA ARG A 261 14.84 -3.98 -11.13
C ARG A 261 13.53 -3.38 -10.58
N ALA A 262 12.62 -4.22 -10.08
CA ALA A 262 11.37 -3.75 -9.49
C ALA A 262 11.60 -2.92 -8.22
N TYR A 263 12.55 -3.30 -7.37
CA TYR A 263 12.97 -2.51 -6.22
C TYR A 263 13.57 -1.17 -6.64
N ASP A 264 14.55 -1.19 -7.56
CA ASP A 264 15.25 0.03 -8.00
C ASP A 264 14.28 1.03 -8.69
N ASP A 265 13.28 0.54 -9.40
CA ASP A 265 12.22 1.37 -9.99
C ASP A 265 11.28 1.92 -8.90
N HIS A 266 10.90 1.09 -7.92
CA HIS A 266 10.08 1.52 -6.79
C HIS A 266 10.77 2.64 -5.98
N MET A 267 12.09 2.57 -5.81
CA MET A 267 12.86 3.60 -5.09
C MET A 267 12.80 4.99 -5.75
N LYS A 268 12.38 5.09 -7.02
CA LYS A 268 12.15 6.36 -7.75
C LYS A 268 10.75 6.94 -7.52
N THR A 269 9.83 6.12 -7.03
CA THR A 269 8.41 6.47 -6.88
C THR A 269 7.93 6.45 -5.44
N ILE A 270 8.77 6.01 -4.49
CA ILE A 270 8.40 5.89 -3.08
C ILE A 270 8.38 7.26 -2.38
N ALA A 271 7.32 7.52 -1.64
CA ALA A 271 7.24 8.63 -0.69
C ALA A 271 8.12 8.32 0.53
N ARG A 272 9.36 8.84 0.55
CA ARG A 272 10.41 8.42 1.50
C ARG A 272 10.05 8.65 2.96
N ASP A 273 9.32 9.73 3.26
CA ASP A 273 8.83 10.04 4.61
C ASP A 273 7.36 9.61 4.83
N GLY A 274 6.73 9.02 3.81
CA GLY A 274 5.34 8.58 3.88
C GLY A 274 4.31 9.71 3.81
N THR A 275 4.73 10.96 3.58
CA THR A 275 3.85 12.12 3.37
C THR A 275 3.90 12.59 1.92
N ILE A 276 3.01 13.49 1.55
CA ILE A 276 3.03 14.20 0.26
C ILE A 276 2.79 15.68 0.47
N PRO A 277 3.40 16.56 -0.36
CA PRO A 277 3.20 18.00 -0.24
C PRO A 277 1.75 18.39 -0.55
N GLU A 278 1.27 19.48 0.05
CA GLU A 278 -0.11 19.95 -0.08
C GLU A 278 -0.53 20.15 -1.54
N ARG A 279 0.39 20.62 -2.40
CA ARG A 279 0.13 20.73 -3.84
C ARG A 279 -0.32 19.39 -4.44
N LEU A 280 0.38 18.29 -4.13
CA LEU A 280 0.02 16.95 -4.63
C LEU A 280 -1.28 16.45 -3.99
N GLN A 281 -1.53 16.75 -2.70
CA GLN A 281 -2.81 16.43 -2.06
C GLN A 281 -3.98 17.06 -2.81
N ARG A 282 -3.88 18.35 -3.18
CA ARG A 282 -4.92 19.06 -3.97
C ARG A 282 -5.11 18.45 -5.36
N ILE A 283 -4.03 18.13 -6.08
CA ILE A 283 -4.10 17.46 -7.40
C ILE A 283 -4.86 16.14 -7.31
N VAL A 284 -4.53 15.30 -6.30
CA VAL A 284 -5.15 14.00 -6.09
C VAL A 284 -6.64 14.14 -5.72
N ILE A 285 -6.99 15.11 -4.89
CA ILE A 285 -8.38 15.44 -4.54
C ILE A 285 -9.15 15.86 -5.79
N ASP A 286 -8.64 16.81 -6.56
CA ASP A 286 -9.31 17.34 -7.74
C ASP A 286 -9.50 16.27 -8.82
N ARG A 287 -8.50 15.40 -9.03
CA ARG A 287 -8.63 14.23 -9.91
C ARG A 287 -9.75 13.31 -9.42
N SER A 288 -9.75 12.97 -8.15
CA SER A 288 -10.76 12.11 -7.56
C SER A 288 -12.16 12.69 -7.65
N LYS A 289 -12.31 14.00 -7.41
CA LYS A 289 -13.58 14.72 -7.59
C LYS A 289 -14.09 14.61 -9.02
N ARG A 290 -13.23 14.89 -10.02
CA ARG A 290 -13.59 14.75 -11.44
C ARG A 290 -14.03 13.33 -11.80
N LEU A 291 -13.32 12.32 -11.26
CA LEU A 291 -13.61 10.91 -11.55
C LEU A 291 -15.01 10.48 -11.07
N VAL A 292 -15.46 11.01 -9.93
CA VAL A 292 -16.74 10.64 -9.29
C VAL A 292 -17.81 11.74 -9.35
N GLY A 293 -17.58 12.84 -10.09
CA GLY A 293 -18.56 13.90 -10.31
C GLY A 293 -18.87 14.77 -9.09
N VAL A 294 -17.92 14.89 -8.13
CA VAL A 294 -18.09 15.73 -6.93
C VAL A 294 -17.69 17.16 -7.24
N THR A 295 -18.61 18.13 -7.00
CA THR A 295 -18.39 19.57 -7.26
C THR A 295 -18.06 20.37 -6.00
N ARG A 296 -18.44 19.88 -4.79
CA ARG A 296 -18.15 20.59 -3.54
C ARG A 296 -16.65 20.81 -3.35
N GLU A 297 -16.30 21.83 -2.62
CA GLU A 297 -14.92 21.98 -2.13
C GLU A 297 -14.56 20.84 -1.15
N VAL A 298 -13.36 20.30 -1.28
CA VAL A 298 -12.81 19.28 -0.38
C VAL A 298 -11.41 19.74 0.01
N ARG A 299 -11.22 19.98 1.30
CA ARG A 299 -9.94 20.42 1.83
C ARG A 299 -9.03 19.21 2.07
N PRO A 300 -7.69 19.37 1.96
CA PRO A 300 -6.73 18.29 2.23
C PRO A 300 -6.94 17.59 3.58
N GLU A 301 -7.25 18.34 4.63
CA GLU A 301 -7.45 17.82 5.98
C GLU A 301 -8.68 16.91 6.13
N GLU A 302 -9.64 17.01 5.19
CA GLU A 302 -10.78 16.09 5.15
C GLU A 302 -10.35 14.67 4.71
N ILE A 303 -9.24 14.57 3.98
CA ILE A 303 -8.76 13.34 3.34
C ILE A 303 -7.48 12.82 3.99
N PHE A 304 -6.50 13.69 4.26
CA PHE A 304 -5.18 13.32 4.75
C PHE A 304 -5.01 13.70 6.22
N ASP A 305 -4.52 12.76 7.04
CA ASP A 305 -4.08 13.01 8.40
C ASP A 305 -2.74 12.32 8.66
N PHE A 306 -1.66 13.04 8.48
CA PHE A 306 -0.30 12.55 8.72
C PHE A 306 0.17 12.72 10.17
N SER A 307 -0.70 13.12 11.11
CA SER A 307 -0.32 13.38 12.50
C SER A 307 0.20 12.12 13.19
N PHE A 308 -0.48 11.00 13.03
CA PHE A 308 -0.06 9.70 13.56
C PHE A 308 1.27 9.23 12.99
N LEU A 309 1.49 9.43 11.69
CA LEU A 309 2.76 9.10 11.03
C LEU A 309 3.91 9.92 11.60
N ARG A 310 3.77 11.25 11.66
CA ARG A 310 4.80 12.17 12.18
C ARG A 310 5.13 11.86 13.63
N ARG A 311 4.11 11.58 14.44
CA ARG A 311 4.30 11.15 15.83
C ARG A 311 5.07 9.83 15.91
N ALA A 312 4.70 8.82 15.14
CA ALA A 312 5.41 7.56 15.09
C ALA A 312 6.87 7.71 14.65
N GLN A 313 7.14 8.55 13.65
CA GLN A 313 8.50 8.87 13.20
C GLN A 313 9.34 9.51 14.32
N THR A 314 8.76 10.45 15.07
CA THR A 314 9.41 11.11 16.20
C THR A 314 9.72 10.09 17.30
N GLU A 315 8.75 9.27 17.70
CA GLU A 315 8.90 8.26 18.76
C GLU A 315 9.97 7.21 18.39
N VAL A 316 9.98 6.70 17.15
CA VAL A 316 10.99 5.77 16.67
C VAL A 316 12.39 6.40 16.66
N THR A 317 12.50 7.69 16.31
CA THR A 317 13.78 8.38 16.34
C THR A 317 14.27 8.63 17.76
N GLN A 318 13.40 9.07 18.66
CA GLN A 318 13.72 9.33 20.07
C GLN A 318 14.07 8.06 20.86
N SER A 319 13.54 6.90 20.46
CA SER A 319 13.90 5.62 21.07
C SER A 319 15.34 5.16 20.77
N GLY A 320 16.07 5.84 19.90
CA GLY A 320 17.40 5.42 19.43
C GLY A 320 17.37 4.21 18.51
N TRP A 321 16.18 3.79 18.05
CA TRP A 321 16.06 2.64 17.15
C TRP A 321 16.69 2.95 15.78
N THR A 322 17.49 2.00 15.27
CA THR A 322 18.11 2.02 13.94
C THR A 322 17.69 0.79 13.14
N PRO A 323 17.56 0.88 11.81
CA PRO A 323 17.17 -0.24 10.94
C PRO A 323 18.23 -1.32 10.81
#